data_32c8066d31c97ae6b43fa07d517e13e0
#
_entry.id   32c8066d31c97ae6b43fa07d517e13e0
#
_cell.length_a   1.000
_cell.length_b   1.000
_cell.length_c   1.000
_cell.angle_alpha   90.00
_cell.angle_beta   90.00
_cell.angle_gamma   90.00
#
_symmetry.space_group_name_H-M   'P 1'
#
loop_
_entity.id
_entity.type
_entity.pdbx_description
1 polymer ?
#
loop_
_entity_poly.entity_id
_entity_poly.type
_entity_poly.pdbx_seq_one_letter_code
_entity_poly.pdbx_strand_id
1 'polypeptide(L)'
;MRVSFTAPGHLRDQAVKLIAGAFLLPVALLGSASASEFRTAAVSVARVDWRAAAEQLKAEIGPDSAAASRFNFAPQRRFRSHDPRSLPAIVQLNGATAALFTGISRSPVPVLLPFDTAGYFADRAHGVPSSLSIGHYQSGFRTLDLFDAGPAGYSAQFALEPGKDAAEGLPPRTFTKPVEVQITGSLLTYDINDPEAGKGEPVKALAAQYPDLRRTVREGFVRYAFTKFGVPYVVSIQCLDSKPRAKRLACREASPIAERFIKSLRIVGGKPSRPRGYLASQPAERPATPSPDFTYRPSGAILPGTGYRGQPGHADFTVYSQIRFPLQGAPAYANSQSFLNWGDCFHRGRVPRPTGKGASYRCKSSDKKLVLDETAGENYAYPWQDNFCEARDFNVGQCAQGYGHQGQDIRPASCPQRHGNADRCEPNHFGVVAVRDGVLLRSPKQQAATLLVNTSAEHIRFRYMHMNPSMMDADGVLHGRRVNEGERLGLVSNYQDYPGGTTTHLHFDVQVFTREGWLWVNPYVTLIASYEHLLGQRGREVAAEPVETPAGPPPDDVAKPEEAVEGSE
;
A
#
# COMPACT_ATOMS: atom_id res chain seq x y z
N MET A 1 4.89 15.68 -84.02
CA MET A 1 5.67 16.69 -84.79
C MET A 1 6.60 17.36 -83.81
N ARG A 2 7.88 16.98 -83.69
CA ARG A 2 9.06 17.46 -84.40
C ARG A 2 9.03 18.99 -84.47
N VAL A 3 9.99 19.79 -83.99
CA VAL A 3 11.45 19.85 -84.22
C VAL A 3 11.99 20.86 -83.22
N SER A 4 12.97 20.69 -82.35
CA SER A 4 14.45 20.70 -82.53
C SER A 4 15.12 22.07 -82.81
N PHE A 5 16.21 22.28 -82.00
CA PHE A 5 17.45 23.02 -82.22
C PHE A 5 17.42 24.57 -82.02
N THR A 6 18.38 25.18 -81.37
CA THR A 6 19.84 25.08 -81.16
C THR A 6 20.31 26.14 -80.20
N ALA A 7 21.37 25.90 -79.48
CA ALA A 7 22.29 26.89 -78.90
C ALA A 7 23.25 27.40 -80.00
N PRO A 8 24.21 28.35 -79.80
CA PRO A 8 24.98 28.72 -78.62
C PRO A 8 25.38 30.19 -78.47
N GLY A 9 26.17 30.54 -77.47
CA GLY A 9 27.12 31.69 -77.60
C GLY A 9 27.44 32.46 -76.32
N HIS A 10 28.56 32.18 -75.78
CA HIS A 10 29.56 32.95 -75.00
C HIS A 10 29.37 34.45 -74.76
N LEU A 11 29.59 35.01 -73.59
CA LEU A 11 30.79 35.65 -73.07
C LEU A 11 30.53 36.67 -71.93
N ARG A 12 31.36 36.58 -70.90
CA ARG A 12 31.99 37.62 -70.04
C ARG A 12 31.22 38.30 -68.90
N ASP A 13 31.77 37.97 -67.74
CA ASP A 13 32.16 38.81 -66.59
C ASP A 13 31.47 40.18 -66.40
N GLN A 14 30.77 40.25 -65.29
CA GLN A 14 30.99 41.33 -64.32
C GLN A 14 30.50 40.89 -62.89
N ALA A 15 31.41 41.05 -61.97
CA ALA A 15 31.18 40.80 -60.53
C ALA A 15 30.29 41.89 -59.94
N VAL A 16 29.13 41.50 -59.40
CA VAL A 16 28.35 42.36 -58.52
C VAL A 16 28.28 41.63 -57.16
N LYS A 17 28.95 42.18 -56.14
CA LYS A 17 28.85 41.79 -54.75
C LYS A 17 27.46 42.12 -54.25
N LEU A 18 26.63 41.12 -54.08
CA LEU A 18 25.40 41.20 -53.30
C LEU A 18 25.65 40.60 -51.90
N ILE A 19 25.61 41.46 -50.90
CA ILE A 19 25.61 41.14 -49.51
C ILE A 19 24.27 40.44 -49.22
N ALA A 20 24.27 39.13 -49.13
CA ALA A 20 23.13 38.36 -48.64
C ALA A 20 23.13 38.40 -47.11
N GLY A 21 22.32 39.28 -46.52
CA GLY A 21 21.99 39.26 -45.10
C GLY A 21 21.22 37.98 -44.79
N ALA A 22 21.88 37.05 -44.13
CA ALA A 22 21.22 35.85 -43.58
C ALA A 22 20.33 36.27 -42.41
N PHE A 23 19.04 36.36 -42.62
CA PHE A 23 18.04 36.34 -41.55
C PHE A 23 18.03 34.93 -40.95
N LEU A 24 18.77 34.75 -39.89
CA LEU A 24 18.59 33.61 -38.98
C LEU A 24 17.27 33.81 -38.22
N LEU A 25 16.20 33.22 -38.74
CA LEU A 25 15.01 32.95 -37.94
C LEU A 25 15.43 31.99 -36.81
N PRO A 26 15.18 32.32 -35.52
CA PRO A 26 15.31 31.34 -34.46
C PRO A 26 14.21 30.31 -34.70
N VAL A 27 14.59 29.11 -35.16
CA VAL A 27 13.76 27.94 -35.02
C VAL A 27 13.65 27.71 -33.52
N ALA A 28 12.55 28.18 -32.93
CA ALA A 28 12.17 27.76 -31.60
C ALA A 28 12.04 26.24 -31.66
N LEU A 29 13.02 25.55 -31.15
CA LEU A 29 12.92 24.16 -30.75
C LEU A 29 11.84 24.14 -29.68
N LEU A 30 10.60 23.99 -30.10
CA LEU A 30 9.54 23.46 -29.27
C LEU A 30 10.03 22.06 -28.86
N GLY A 31 10.75 22.01 -27.76
CA GLY A 31 11.08 20.76 -27.10
C GLY A 31 9.77 20.03 -26.91
N SER A 32 9.56 18.97 -27.68
CA SER A 32 8.53 18.01 -27.44
C SER A 32 8.77 17.55 -26.01
N ALA A 33 7.95 18.00 -25.06
CA ALA A 33 7.91 17.42 -23.73
C ALA A 33 7.64 15.94 -23.96
N SER A 34 8.68 15.13 -23.85
CA SER A 34 8.54 13.67 -23.89
C SER A 34 7.55 13.34 -22.78
N ALA A 35 6.37 12.86 -23.15
CA ALA A 35 5.44 12.33 -22.18
C ALA A 35 6.22 11.32 -21.33
N SER A 36 6.34 11.55 -20.05
CA SER A 36 7.06 10.66 -19.14
C SER A 36 6.44 9.25 -19.27
N GLU A 37 7.27 8.30 -19.66
CA GLU A 37 6.82 6.93 -19.84
C GLU A 37 6.58 6.33 -18.45
N PHE A 38 5.40 5.78 -18.20
CA PHE A 38 5.10 5.09 -16.94
C PHE A 38 5.98 3.85 -16.83
N ARG A 39 6.61 3.69 -15.68
CA ARG A 39 7.51 2.59 -15.38
C ARG A 39 6.76 1.50 -14.62
N THR A 40 7.08 0.25 -14.88
CA THR A 40 6.62 -0.87 -14.06
C THR A 40 7.51 -0.98 -12.82
N ALA A 41 6.92 -1.30 -11.67
CA ALA A 41 7.67 -1.54 -10.45
C ALA A 41 8.65 -2.71 -10.62
N ALA A 42 9.89 -2.51 -10.19
CA ALA A 42 10.88 -3.59 -10.15
C ALA A 42 10.61 -4.50 -8.94
N VAL A 43 10.68 -5.81 -9.18
CA VAL A 43 10.43 -6.83 -8.15
C VAL A 43 11.52 -7.88 -8.19
N SER A 44 12.11 -8.15 -7.02
CA SER A 44 13.06 -9.24 -6.80
C SER A 44 12.35 -10.50 -6.32
N VAL A 45 12.89 -11.67 -6.72
CA VAL A 45 12.35 -12.98 -6.34
C VAL A 45 13.33 -13.72 -5.42
N ALA A 46 12.90 -14.03 -4.21
CA ALA A 46 13.70 -14.75 -3.23
C ALA A 46 13.91 -16.22 -3.63
N ARG A 47 15.07 -16.75 -3.31
CA ARG A 47 15.39 -18.17 -3.49
C ARG A 47 15.20 -18.93 -2.18
N VAL A 48 14.21 -19.81 -2.13
CA VAL A 48 13.89 -20.58 -0.93
C VAL A 48 14.86 -21.71 -0.69
N ASP A 49 15.46 -21.77 0.49
CA ASP A 49 16.24 -22.92 0.96
C ASP A 49 15.35 -23.92 1.71
N TRP A 50 14.69 -24.76 0.95
CA TRP A 50 13.84 -25.83 1.50
C TRP A 50 14.63 -26.91 2.22
N ARG A 51 15.94 -27.06 1.93
CA ARG A 51 16.79 -28.02 2.64
C ARG A 51 17.01 -27.57 4.08
N ALA A 52 17.40 -26.32 4.29
CA ALA A 52 17.53 -25.75 5.63
C ALA A 52 16.20 -25.79 6.42
N ALA A 53 15.06 -25.55 5.75
CA ALA A 53 13.75 -25.68 6.37
C ALA A 53 13.48 -27.12 6.84
N ALA A 54 13.83 -28.12 6.04
CA ALA A 54 13.69 -29.54 6.40
C ALA A 54 14.58 -29.94 7.57
N GLU A 55 15.81 -29.48 7.57
CA GLU A 55 16.78 -29.77 8.64
C GLU A 55 16.30 -29.16 9.98
N GLN A 56 15.80 -27.91 9.95
CA GLN A 56 15.21 -27.30 11.14
C GLN A 56 13.99 -28.08 11.64
N LEU A 57 13.07 -28.46 10.75
CA LEU A 57 11.87 -29.21 11.14
C LEU A 57 12.24 -30.55 11.77
N LYS A 58 13.25 -31.28 11.26
CA LYS A 58 13.76 -32.51 11.86
C LYS A 58 14.30 -32.28 13.27
N ALA A 59 15.06 -31.18 13.46
CA ALA A 59 15.60 -30.84 14.77
C ALA A 59 14.50 -30.49 15.78
N GLU A 60 13.43 -29.83 15.35
CA GLU A 60 12.26 -29.48 16.19
C GLU A 60 11.46 -30.75 16.62
N ILE A 61 11.32 -31.72 15.72
CA ILE A 61 10.60 -32.98 16.00
C ILE A 61 11.40 -33.89 16.98
N GLY A 62 12.73 -33.79 16.99
CA GLY A 62 13.63 -34.56 17.84
C GLY A 62 13.91 -35.98 17.30
N PRO A 63 15.07 -36.57 17.70
CA PRO A 63 15.49 -37.89 17.22
C PRO A 63 14.67 -39.05 17.80
N ASP A 64 14.10 -38.88 19.00
CA ASP A 64 13.43 -39.95 19.74
C ASP A 64 11.92 -40.05 19.49
N SER A 65 11.35 -39.17 18.66
CA SER A 65 9.96 -39.30 18.33
C SER A 65 9.78 -40.52 17.41
N ALA A 66 8.91 -41.47 17.80
CA ALA A 66 8.49 -42.56 16.91
C ALA A 66 7.95 -42.04 15.56
N ALA A 67 7.61 -40.76 15.50
CA ALA A 67 7.29 -40.03 14.31
C ALA A 67 8.51 -39.85 13.38
N ALA A 68 9.68 -39.48 13.88
CA ALA A 68 10.90 -39.38 13.09
C ALA A 68 11.26 -40.74 12.45
N SER A 69 11.09 -41.83 13.19
CA SER A 69 11.28 -43.19 12.71
C SER A 69 10.25 -43.63 11.66
N ARG A 70 8.98 -43.27 11.80
CA ARG A 70 7.92 -43.58 10.82
C ARG A 70 8.01 -42.76 9.55
N PHE A 71 8.57 -41.57 9.63
CA PHE A 71 8.80 -40.73 8.46
C PHE A 71 9.93 -41.23 7.55
N ASN A 72 10.86 -42.00 8.08
CA ASN A 72 11.99 -42.50 7.34
C ASN A 72 11.72 -43.83 6.61
N PHE A 73 10.63 -44.56 6.90
CA PHE A 73 10.47 -45.96 6.50
C PHE A 73 9.09 -46.37 6.00
N ALA A 74 8.42 -45.55 5.21
CA ALA A 74 7.53 -46.16 4.22
C ALA A 74 8.45 -46.85 3.18
N PRO A 75 8.28 -48.19 2.88
CA PRO A 75 9.10 -48.81 1.85
C PRO A 75 8.92 -48.04 0.56
N GLN A 76 9.99 -47.39 0.16
CA GLN A 76 10.04 -46.59 -1.05
C GLN A 76 9.79 -47.54 -2.24
N ARG A 77 8.55 -47.59 -2.71
CA ARG A 77 8.34 -47.94 -4.12
C ARG A 77 9.19 -46.95 -4.88
N ARG A 78 10.12 -47.50 -5.69
CA ARG A 78 11.08 -46.75 -6.52
C ARG A 78 10.37 -45.72 -7.39
N PHE A 79 10.07 -44.56 -6.82
CA PHE A 79 9.77 -43.37 -7.59
C PHE A 79 11.11 -42.81 -8.05
N ARG A 80 11.37 -42.96 -9.35
CA ARG A 80 12.48 -42.35 -10.04
C ARG A 80 12.28 -40.83 -10.05
N SER A 81 12.50 -40.17 -8.98
CA SER A 81 13.07 -38.85 -8.91
C SER A 81 13.25 -38.52 -7.43
N HIS A 82 14.47 -38.41 -7.00
CA HIS A 82 14.79 -37.71 -5.77
C HIS A 82 14.41 -36.22 -5.98
N ASP A 83 13.12 -35.90 -5.90
CA ASP A 83 12.71 -34.52 -5.73
C ASP A 83 12.90 -34.21 -4.24
N PRO A 84 13.99 -33.51 -3.84
CA PRO A 84 14.23 -33.14 -2.44
C PRO A 84 13.13 -32.24 -1.87
N ARG A 85 12.10 -31.94 -2.67
CA ARG A 85 11.00 -31.02 -2.37
C ARG A 85 9.79 -31.70 -1.73
N SER A 86 9.66 -33.02 -1.81
CA SER A 86 8.62 -33.73 -1.07
C SER A 86 9.12 -34.07 0.34
N LEU A 87 8.96 -33.13 1.27
CA LEU A 87 9.27 -33.34 2.66
C LEU A 87 8.03 -33.98 3.34
N PRO A 88 8.05 -35.25 3.71
CA PRO A 88 6.89 -35.93 4.26
C PRO A 88 6.29 -35.23 5.48
N ALA A 89 7.13 -34.65 6.35
CA ALA A 89 6.70 -33.93 7.54
C ALA A 89 5.90 -32.65 7.18
N ILE A 90 6.34 -31.89 6.17
CA ILE A 90 5.59 -30.69 5.72
C ILE A 90 4.23 -31.10 5.12
N VAL A 91 4.15 -32.19 4.41
CA VAL A 91 2.87 -32.69 3.85
C VAL A 91 1.90 -33.05 4.96
N GLN A 92 2.39 -33.67 6.03
CA GLN A 92 1.55 -33.99 7.20
C GLN A 92 1.10 -32.74 7.94
N LEU A 93 1.99 -31.76 8.14
CA LEU A 93 1.63 -30.49 8.72
C LEU A 93 0.58 -29.74 7.89
N ASN A 94 0.75 -29.70 6.56
CA ASN A 94 -0.26 -29.13 5.66
C ASN A 94 -1.64 -29.77 5.86
N GLY A 95 -1.70 -31.10 5.95
CA GLY A 95 -2.96 -31.82 6.19
C GLY A 95 -3.56 -31.52 7.58
N ALA A 96 -2.72 -31.52 8.61
CA ALA A 96 -3.16 -31.27 9.98
C ALA A 96 -3.65 -29.82 10.20
N THR A 97 -2.97 -28.86 9.61
CA THR A 97 -3.22 -27.42 9.84
C THR A 97 -4.21 -26.81 8.85
N ALA A 98 -4.61 -27.55 7.81
CA ALA A 98 -5.51 -27.07 6.77
C ALA A 98 -6.88 -26.59 7.28
N ALA A 99 -7.34 -27.15 8.40
CA ALA A 99 -8.60 -26.73 9.04
C ALA A 99 -8.54 -25.31 9.63
N LEU A 100 -7.35 -24.90 10.11
CA LEU A 100 -7.10 -23.53 10.61
C LEU A 100 -6.57 -22.60 9.52
N PHE A 101 -5.79 -23.14 8.59
CA PHE A 101 -5.03 -22.39 7.59
C PHE A 101 -5.36 -22.90 6.19
N THR A 102 -6.57 -22.60 5.75
CA THR A 102 -7.08 -23.06 4.45
C THR A 102 -6.13 -22.67 3.31
N GLY A 103 -5.67 -23.69 2.57
CA GLY A 103 -4.77 -23.47 1.43
C GLY A 103 -3.30 -23.27 1.80
N ILE A 104 -2.87 -23.62 3.02
CA ILE A 104 -1.47 -23.52 3.46
C ILE A 104 -0.47 -24.21 2.50
N SER A 105 -0.89 -25.30 1.88
CA SER A 105 -0.11 -26.01 0.86
C SER A 105 0.08 -25.26 -0.44
N ARG A 106 -0.51 -24.10 -0.64
CA ARG A 106 -0.30 -23.23 -1.81
C ARG A 106 0.91 -22.33 -1.66
N SER A 107 1.33 -22.03 -0.41
CA SER A 107 2.45 -21.15 -0.14
C SER A 107 3.76 -21.72 -0.68
N PRO A 108 4.48 -21.03 -1.58
CA PRO A 108 5.77 -21.46 -2.11
C PRO A 108 6.93 -21.22 -1.13
N VAL A 109 6.66 -20.62 0.02
CA VAL A 109 7.62 -20.36 1.09
C VAL A 109 7.25 -21.19 2.32
N PRO A 110 8.23 -21.55 3.18
CA PRO A 110 7.93 -22.15 4.47
C PRO A 110 7.00 -21.26 5.29
N VAL A 111 5.87 -21.80 5.73
CA VAL A 111 4.89 -21.04 6.52
C VAL A 111 5.30 -21.10 7.99
N LEU A 112 5.67 -19.95 8.54
CA LEU A 112 6.06 -19.75 9.93
C LEU A 112 4.89 -19.17 10.72
N LEU A 113 4.38 -19.91 11.72
CA LEU A 113 3.26 -19.45 12.56
C LEU A 113 3.52 -19.80 14.03
N PRO A 114 2.82 -19.14 14.97
CA PRO A 114 2.91 -19.47 16.40
C PRO A 114 2.24 -20.82 16.68
N PHE A 115 3.03 -21.88 16.67
CA PHE A 115 2.53 -23.26 16.76
C PHE A 115 3.52 -24.17 17.49
N ASP A 116 3.01 -25.10 18.30
CA ASP A 116 3.82 -26.13 18.94
C ASP A 116 3.93 -27.37 18.04
N THR A 117 4.82 -27.28 17.06
CA THR A 117 5.09 -28.38 16.13
C THR A 117 5.61 -29.63 16.82
N ALA A 118 6.48 -29.46 17.83
CA ALA A 118 7.07 -30.58 18.58
C ALA A 118 5.99 -31.32 19.38
N GLY A 119 5.16 -30.61 20.14
CA GLY A 119 4.03 -31.20 20.88
C GLY A 119 3.06 -31.92 19.96
N TYR A 120 2.70 -31.32 18.82
CA TYR A 120 1.85 -31.97 17.84
C TYR A 120 2.40 -33.33 17.37
N PHE A 121 3.67 -33.41 17.02
CA PHE A 121 4.27 -34.66 16.55
C PHE A 121 4.46 -35.68 17.71
N ALA A 122 4.78 -35.22 18.91
CA ALA A 122 4.88 -36.07 20.08
C ALA A 122 3.53 -36.75 20.40
N ASP A 123 2.45 -35.98 20.45
CA ASP A 123 1.10 -36.51 20.69
C ASP A 123 0.67 -37.50 19.60
N ARG A 124 0.99 -37.20 18.33
CA ARG A 124 0.72 -38.14 17.24
C ARG A 124 1.52 -39.43 17.35
N ALA A 125 2.75 -39.36 17.82
CA ALA A 125 3.59 -40.55 18.06
C ALA A 125 3.04 -41.42 19.18
N HIS A 126 2.48 -40.82 20.23
CA HIS A 126 1.85 -41.53 21.37
C HIS A 126 0.41 -41.99 21.09
N GLY A 127 -0.10 -41.81 19.90
CA GLY A 127 -1.42 -42.27 19.49
C GLY A 127 -2.57 -41.44 20.06
N VAL A 128 -2.28 -40.22 20.52
CA VAL A 128 -3.33 -39.27 20.95
C VAL A 128 -4.32 -39.07 19.80
N PRO A 129 -5.63 -39.25 20.01
CA PRO A 129 -6.62 -39.16 18.97
C PRO A 129 -6.57 -37.77 18.28
N SER A 130 -6.79 -37.77 16.98
CA SER A 130 -6.93 -36.52 16.20
C SER A 130 -8.14 -35.66 16.58
N SER A 131 -8.91 -36.08 17.60
CA SER A 131 -10.03 -35.34 18.17
C SER A 131 -9.60 -34.12 19.01
N LEU A 132 -8.34 -34.04 19.46
CA LEU A 132 -7.82 -32.79 19.99
C LEU A 132 -7.84 -31.72 18.89
N SER A 133 -8.54 -30.63 19.16
CA SER A 133 -8.58 -29.50 18.24
C SER A 133 -7.16 -29.05 17.93
N ILE A 134 -6.81 -28.95 16.66
CA ILE A 134 -5.52 -28.45 16.22
C ILE A 134 -5.19 -27.06 16.83
N GLY A 135 -6.19 -26.31 17.26
CA GLY A 135 -6.07 -25.08 18.02
C GLY A 135 -5.37 -25.22 19.36
N HIS A 136 -5.31 -26.44 19.95
CA HIS A 136 -4.57 -26.69 21.18
C HIS A 136 -3.07 -26.41 21.06
N TYR A 137 -2.51 -26.55 19.88
CA TYR A 137 -1.09 -26.33 19.62
C TYR A 137 -0.74 -24.87 19.25
N GLN A 138 -1.69 -23.95 19.34
CA GLN A 138 -1.43 -22.51 19.19
C GLN A 138 -0.72 -21.96 20.42
N SER A 139 0.38 -21.24 20.21
CA SER A 139 1.27 -20.76 21.29
C SER A 139 0.81 -19.42 21.87
N GLY A 140 -0.42 -19.34 22.40
CA GLY A 140 -0.96 -18.13 23.05
C GLY A 140 -1.45 -17.03 22.10
N PHE A 141 -1.52 -17.33 20.82
CA PHE A 141 -2.05 -16.43 19.78
C PHE A 141 -3.15 -17.13 19.01
N ARG A 142 -4.38 -16.61 19.13
CA ARG A 142 -5.53 -17.16 18.42
C ARG A 142 -5.52 -16.72 16.96
N THR A 143 -5.73 -17.66 16.04
CA THR A 143 -5.94 -17.31 14.62
C THR A 143 -7.17 -16.43 14.46
N LEU A 144 -7.07 -15.42 13.63
CA LEU A 144 -8.21 -14.69 13.07
C LEU A 144 -8.57 -15.29 11.71
N ASP A 145 -9.74 -14.93 11.20
CA ASP A 145 -10.26 -15.45 9.92
C ASP A 145 -9.47 -14.95 8.69
N LEU A 146 -8.20 -14.65 8.89
CA LEU A 146 -7.29 -14.25 7.85
C LEU A 146 -6.07 -15.15 7.81
N PHE A 147 -6.10 -16.09 6.90
CA PHE A 147 -4.94 -16.76 6.36
C PHE A 147 -5.06 -16.80 4.84
N ASP A 148 -4.20 -16.07 4.15
CA ASP A 148 -4.10 -16.13 2.71
C ASP A 148 -2.75 -16.70 2.28
N ALA A 149 -2.77 -17.77 1.49
CA ALA A 149 -1.60 -18.35 0.88
C ALA A 149 -1.81 -18.43 -0.64
N GLY A 150 -0.88 -17.84 -1.37
CA GLY A 150 -0.91 -17.75 -2.82
C GLY A 150 0.48 -17.92 -3.44
N PRO A 151 0.59 -17.70 -4.75
CA PRO A 151 1.84 -17.94 -5.50
C PRO A 151 3.05 -17.10 -5.06
N ALA A 152 2.84 -15.93 -4.46
CA ALA A 152 3.94 -15.09 -3.96
C ALA A 152 4.37 -15.47 -2.54
N GLY A 153 3.49 -16.04 -1.73
CA GLY A 153 3.78 -16.33 -0.33
C GLY A 153 2.51 -16.45 0.49
N TYR A 154 2.56 -15.97 1.74
CA TYR A 154 1.38 -15.98 2.61
C TYR A 154 1.31 -14.73 3.48
N SER A 155 0.11 -14.42 3.96
CA SER A 155 -0.18 -13.46 5.02
C SER A 155 -1.14 -14.09 6.04
N ALA A 156 -0.87 -13.89 7.33
CA ALA A 156 -1.71 -14.40 8.40
C ALA A 156 -1.88 -13.36 9.49
N GLN A 157 -3.01 -13.41 10.21
CA GLN A 157 -3.32 -12.52 11.31
C GLN A 157 -3.75 -13.30 12.54
N PHE A 158 -3.25 -12.87 13.68
CA PHE A 158 -3.50 -13.49 14.97
C PHE A 158 -3.91 -12.42 15.98
N ALA A 159 -4.73 -12.81 16.94
CA ALA A 159 -5.01 -12.00 18.13
C ALA A 159 -4.30 -12.60 19.33
N LEU A 160 -3.74 -11.74 20.18
CA LEU A 160 -3.26 -12.14 21.49
C LEU A 160 -4.44 -12.66 22.33
N GLU A 161 -4.29 -13.84 22.94
CA GLU A 161 -5.37 -14.42 23.76
C GLU A 161 -5.50 -13.68 25.10
N PRO A 162 -6.71 -13.18 25.43
CA PRO A 162 -6.95 -12.55 26.71
C PRO A 162 -6.62 -13.49 27.90
N GLY A 163 -5.99 -12.95 28.92
CA GLY A 163 -5.65 -13.71 30.14
C GLY A 163 -4.35 -14.51 30.07
N LYS A 164 -3.79 -14.78 28.89
CA LYS A 164 -2.44 -15.35 28.77
C LYS A 164 -1.35 -14.26 28.78
N ASP A 165 -1.74 -13.02 28.74
CA ASP A 165 -0.89 -11.83 28.77
C ASP A 165 -0.23 -11.65 30.14
N ALA A 166 -0.97 -12.01 31.22
CA ALA A 166 -0.52 -11.83 32.60
C ALA A 166 0.62 -12.78 33.00
N ALA A 167 0.82 -13.87 32.26
CA ALA A 167 1.78 -14.92 32.67
C ALA A 167 3.26 -14.52 32.44
N GLU A 168 3.56 -13.42 31.71
CA GLU A 168 4.93 -13.07 31.32
C GLU A 168 5.26 -11.57 31.42
N GLY A 169 4.70 -10.86 32.41
CA GLY A 169 5.13 -9.47 32.70
C GLY A 169 4.59 -8.40 31.77
N LEU A 170 3.60 -8.71 30.94
CA LEU A 170 2.84 -7.70 30.24
C LEU A 170 1.84 -7.06 31.22
N PRO A 171 1.77 -5.73 31.32
CA PRO A 171 0.81 -5.09 32.21
C PRO A 171 -0.61 -5.47 31.79
N PRO A 172 -1.46 -5.91 32.75
CA PRO A 172 -2.85 -6.23 32.46
C PRO A 172 -3.58 -4.97 32.03
N ARG A 173 -3.80 -4.81 30.74
CA ARG A 173 -4.54 -3.67 30.17
C ARG A 173 -5.62 -4.17 29.24
N THR A 174 -6.78 -3.55 29.34
CA THR A 174 -7.87 -3.76 28.39
C THR A 174 -7.72 -2.74 27.28
N PHE A 175 -7.45 -3.22 26.07
CA PHE A 175 -7.42 -2.40 24.86
C PHE A 175 -8.82 -2.30 24.26
N THR A 176 -9.11 -1.19 23.54
CA THR A 176 -10.38 -1.02 22.83
C THR A 176 -10.60 -2.00 21.70
N LYS A 177 -9.50 -2.53 21.15
CA LYS A 177 -9.51 -3.54 20.09
C LYS A 177 -8.55 -4.65 20.48
N PRO A 178 -8.77 -5.90 20.03
CA PRO A 178 -7.79 -6.97 20.20
C PRO A 178 -6.43 -6.54 19.67
N VAL A 179 -5.36 -6.95 20.34
CA VAL A 179 -4.01 -6.76 19.83
C VAL A 179 -3.78 -7.76 18.71
N GLU A 180 -3.69 -7.25 17.50
CA GLU A 180 -3.57 -8.06 16.29
C GLU A 180 -2.10 -8.08 15.83
N VAL A 181 -1.59 -9.30 15.62
CA VAL A 181 -0.25 -9.54 15.10
C VAL A 181 -0.37 -10.10 13.69
N GLN A 182 0.28 -9.45 12.74
CA GLN A 182 0.34 -9.91 11.35
C GLN A 182 1.70 -10.50 11.06
N ILE A 183 1.73 -11.59 10.29
CA ILE A 183 2.96 -12.13 9.70
C ILE A 183 2.77 -12.30 8.21
N THR A 184 3.79 -11.93 7.46
CA THR A 184 3.87 -12.14 6.00
C THR A 184 5.22 -12.77 5.68
N GLY A 185 5.21 -13.79 4.84
CA GLY A 185 6.40 -14.33 4.19
C GLY A 185 6.18 -14.30 2.68
N SER A 186 7.14 -13.77 1.91
CA SER A 186 6.97 -13.57 0.48
C SER A 186 8.20 -13.93 -0.32
N LEU A 187 7.99 -14.54 -1.49
CA LEU A 187 9.03 -14.65 -2.53
C LEU A 187 9.34 -13.32 -3.17
N LEU A 188 8.35 -12.43 -3.24
CA LEU A 188 8.42 -11.18 -4.00
C LEU A 188 8.73 -10.02 -3.06
N THR A 189 9.72 -9.22 -3.42
CA THR A 189 10.02 -7.96 -2.77
C THR A 189 10.12 -6.86 -3.82
N TYR A 190 9.44 -5.75 -3.57
CA TYR A 190 9.53 -4.59 -4.44
C TYR A 190 10.83 -3.85 -4.17
N ASP A 191 11.58 -3.59 -5.25
CA ASP A 191 12.82 -2.82 -5.21
C ASP A 191 12.49 -1.34 -5.37
N ILE A 192 12.27 -0.70 -4.24
CA ILE A 192 11.93 0.72 -4.17
C ILE A 192 12.97 1.48 -3.36
N ASN A 193 13.13 2.76 -3.68
CA ASN A 193 13.97 3.63 -2.87
C ASN A 193 13.27 3.93 -1.54
N ASP A 194 13.63 3.16 -0.50
CA ASP A 194 13.18 3.38 0.87
C ASP A 194 14.31 4.04 1.66
N PRO A 195 14.20 5.33 2.02
CA PRO A 195 15.25 6.03 2.76
C PRO A 195 15.51 5.47 4.16
N GLU A 196 14.60 4.64 4.69
CA GLU A 196 14.76 3.97 5.99
C GLU A 196 15.23 2.51 5.87
N ALA A 197 15.52 2.04 4.65
CA ALA A 197 16.02 0.69 4.45
C ALA A 197 17.33 0.46 5.21
N GLY A 198 17.39 -0.65 5.94
CA GLY A 198 18.56 -1.04 6.73
C GLY A 198 18.77 -0.26 8.04
N LYS A 199 17.95 0.76 8.35
CA LYS A 199 18.06 1.56 9.59
C LYS A 199 17.39 0.92 10.80
N GLY A 200 16.76 -0.24 10.67
CA GLY A 200 16.11 -0.94 11.77
C GLY A 200 17.10 -1.31 12.89
N GLU A 201 16.64 -1.26 14.14
CA GLU A 201 17.42 -1.63 15.32
C GLU A 201 17.61 -3.15 15.41
N PRO A 202 18.83 -3.66 15.64
CA PRO A 202 19.04 -5.08 15.88
C PRO A 202 18.36 -5.56 17.17
N VAL A 203 17.72 -6.72 17.15
CA VAL A 203 17.03 -7.31 18.31
C VAL A 203 17.94 -8.36 18.97
N LYS A 204 18.81 -7.91 19.88
CA LYS A 204 19.83 -8.76 20.50
C LYS A 204 19.25 -9.99 21.21
N ALA A 205 18.10 -9.86 21.86
CA ALA A 205 17.45 -10.94 22.61
C ALA A 205 17.05 -12.16 21.73
N LEU A 206 16.93 -11.97 20.43
CA LEU A 206 16.53 -13.01 19.46
C LEU A 206 17.62 -13.31 18.42
N ALA A 207 18.82 -12.74 18.58
CA ALA A 207 19.90 -12.85 17.61
C ALA A 207 20.37 -14.30 17.38
N ALA A 208 20.30 -15.16 18.39
CA ALA A 208 20.65 -16.58 18.24
C ALA A 208 19.69 -17.33 17.28
N GLN A 209 18.40 -16.97 17.25
CA GLN A 209 17.38 -17.61 16.43
C GLN A 209 17.18 -16.88 15.08
N TYR A 210 17.39 -15.55 15.07
CA TYR A 210 17.20 -14.66 13.93
C TYR A 210 18.34 -13.61 13.90
N PRO A 211 19.49 -13.94 13.29
CA PRO A 211 20.70 -13.09 13.35
C PRO A 211 20.53 -11.71 12.71
N ASP A 212 19.68 -11.64 11.69
CA ASP A 212 19.41 -10.43 10.91
C ASP A 212 18.12 -9.70 11.31
N LEU A 213 17.50 -10.12 12.45
CA LEU A 213 16.25 -9.52 12.91
C LEU A 213 16.42 -8.04 13.23
N ARG A 214 15.62 -7.22 12.57
CA ARG A 214 15.59 -5.77 12.74
C ARG A 214 14.21 -5.30 13.14
N ARG A 215 14.16 -4.39 14.11
CA ARG A 215 12.95 -3.70 14.55
C ARG A 215 12.91 -2.30 13.97
N THR A 216 11.77 -1.93 13.39
CA THR A 216 11.45 -0.56 12.97
C THR A 216 10.13 -0.12 13.60
N VAL A 217 10.02 1.19 13.90
CA VAL A 217 8.77 1.81 14.34
C VAL A 217 8.48 2.96 13.38
N ARG A 218 7.53 2.73 12.49
CA ARG A 218 7.12 3.74 11.50
C ARG A 218 5.73 3.45 10.96
N GLU A 219 5.10 4.46 10.39
CA GLU A 219 3.79 4.35 9.74
C GLU A 219 2.71 3.75 10.67
N GLY A 220 2.80 4.04 11.98
CA GLY A 220 1.86 3.52 12.96
C GLY A 220 2.00 2.04 13.27
N PHE A 221 3.14 1.41 12.92
CA PHE A 221 3.44 0.02 13.19
C PHE A 221 4.80 -0.16 13.85
N VAL A 222 4.90 -1.13 14.75
CA VAL A 222 6.16 -1.78 15.05
C VAL A 222 6.30 -2.97 14.11
N ARG A 223 7.44 -3.06 13.42
CA ARG A 223 7.74 -4.12 12.46
C ARG A 223 9.03 -4.81 12.83
N TYR A 224 9.04 -6.10 12.63
CA TYR A 224 10.20 -6.97 12.81
C TYR A 224 10.43 -7.71 11.49
N ALA A 225 11.51 -7.35 10.80
CA ALA A 225 11.90 -7.94 9.53
C ALA A 225 13.11 -8.86 9.73
N PHE A 226 13.07 -10.03 9.12
CA PHE A 226 14.16 -11.01 9.13
C PHE A 226 14.11 -11.89 7.89
N THR A 227 15.27 -12.47 7.55
CA THR A 227 15.38 -13.47 6.49
C THR A 227 15.52 -14.86 7.09
N LYS A 228 14.72 -15.80 6.67
CA LYS A 228 14.85 -17.19 7.07
C LYS A 228 14.63 -18.11 5.87
N PHE A 229 15.47 -19.13 5.72
CA PHE A 229 15.43 -20.02 4.55
C PHE A 229 15.54 -19.26 3.21
N GLY A 230 16.26 -18.13 3.18
CA GLY A 230 16.40 -17.27 2.01
C GLY A 230 15.16 -16.39 1.69
N VAL A 231 14.13 -16.45 2.52
CA VAL A 231 12.85 -15.73 2.36
C VAL A 231 12.77 -14.57 3.34
N PRO A 232 12.34 -13.37 2.92
CA PRO A 232 11.99 -12.29 3.84
C PRO A 232 10.66 -12.56 4.53
N TYR A 233 10.66 -12.36 5.85
CA TYR A 233 9.48 -12.42 6.71
C TYR A 233 9.36 -11.11 7.48
N VAL A 234 8.12 -10.68 7.69
CA VAL A 234 7.81 -9.50 8.47
C VAL A 234 6.68 -9.79 9.44
N VAL A 235 6.93 -9.51 10.71
CA VAL A 235 5.91 -9.49 11.76
C VAL A 235 5.59 -8.03 12.07
N SER A 236 4.31 -7.65 12.11
CA SER A 236 3.88 -6.28 12.36
C SER A 236 2.69 -6.20 13.31
N ILE A 237 2.71 -5.18 14.16
CA ILE A 237 1.62 -4.83 15.08
C ILE A 237 1.33 -3.35 14.90
N GLN A 238 0.06 -3.01 14.72
CA GLN A 238 -0.37 -1.60 14.69
C GLN A 238 -0.27 -0.99 16.09
N CYS A 239 0.30 0.20 16.19
CA CYS A 239 0.54 0.88 17.45
C CYS A 239 0.53 2.41 17.29
N LEU A 240 0.49 3.14 18.41
CA LEU A 240 0.54 4.60 18.45
C LEU A 240 1.48 5.06 19.56
N ASP A 241 2.53 5.82 19.20
CA ASP A 241 3.48 6.37 20.18
C ASP A 241 3.19 7.82 20.58
N SER A 242 2.64 8.61 19.67
CA SER A 242 2.65 10.07 19.81
C SER A 242 1.73 10.63 20.90
N LYS A 243 0.66 9.97 21.25
CA LYS A 243 -0.22 10.29 22.40
C LYS A 243 -0.99 9.04 22.77
N PRO A 244 -0.42 8.13 23.58
CA PRO A 244 -1.11 6.90 23.93
C PRO A 244 -2.39 7.23 24.70
N ARG A 245 -3.53 7.06 24.05
CA ARG A 245 -4.80 7.01 24.78
C ARG A 245 -4.78 5.77 25.66
N ALA A 246 -5.34 5.88 26.85
CA ALA A 246 -5.31 4.77 27.84
C ALA A 246 -5.80 3.42 27.33
N LYS A 247 -6.56 3.42 26.22
CA LYS A 247 -7.16 2.22 25.60
C LYS A 247 -6.50 1.80 24.27
N ARG A 248 -5.42 2.47 23.82
CA ARG A 248 -4.70 2.13 22.58
C ARG A 248 -3.31 1.58 22.92
N LEU A 249 -2.85 0.66 22.09
CA LEU A 249 -1.54 0.03 22.24
C LEU A 249 -0.43 1.01 21.84
N ALA A 250 0.49 1.33 22.74
CA ALA A 250 1.70 2.07 22.43
C ALA A 250 2.76 1.17 21.76
N CYS A 251 3.61 1.72 20.88
CA CYS A 251 4.59 0.90 20.15
C CYS A 251 5.63 0.26 21.10
N ARG A 252 5.97 0.90 22.22
CA ARG A 252 6.79 0.30 23.28
C ARG A 252 6.14 -0.94 23.91
N GLU A 253 4.81 -0.99 23.98
CA GLU A 253 4.04 -2.12 24.54
C GLU A 253 3.86 -3.23 23.49
N ALA A 254 3.82 -2.87 22.21
CA ALA A 254 3.73 -3.81 21.10
C ALA A 254 4.99 -4.67 20.93
N SER A 255 6.17 -4.11 21.26
CA SER A 255 7.46 -4.79 21.08
C SER A 255 7.57 -6.11 21.82
N PRO A 256 7.29 -6.23 23.14
CA PRO A 256 7.38 -7.52 23.82
C PRO A 256 6.35 -8.54 23.30
N ILE A 257 5.19 -8.09 22.83
CA ILE A 257 4.18 -8.96 22.21
C ILE A 257 4.72 -9.54 20.91
N ALA A 258 5.30 -8.70 20.05
CA ALA A 258 5.92 -9.14 18.79
C ALA A 258 7.07 -10.10 19.02
N GLU A 259 7.95 -9.83 19.99
CA GLU A 259 9.08 -10.69 20.31
C GLU A 259 8.63 -12.06 20.84
N ARG A 260 7.58 -12.09 21.67
CA ARG A 260 6.95 -13.35 22.11
C ARG A 260 6.38 -14.12 20.91
N PHE A 261 5.68 -13.43 20.01
CA PHE A 261 5.17 -14.03 18.79
C PHE A 261 6.30 -14.64 17.93
N ILE A 262 7.40 -13.90 17.74
CA ILE A 262 8.54 -14.36 16.95
C ILE A 262 9.23 -15.59 17.59
N LYS A 263 9.36 -15.62 18.92
CA LYS A 263 9.88 -16.80 19.66
C LYS A 263 9.06 -18.06 19.43
N SER A 264 7.75 -17.91 19.25
CA SER A 264 6.81 -19.03 19.06
C SER A 264 6.69 -19.51 17.61
N LEU A 265 7.34 -18.84 16.65
CA LEU A 265 7.26 -19.21 15.24
C LEU A 265 7.91 -20.57 14.98
N ARG A 266 7.17 -21.46 14.34
CA ARG A 266 7.61 -22.77 13.87
C ARG A 266 7.13 -22.99 12.45
N ILE A 267 7.78 -23.91 11.75
CA ILE A 267 7.33 -24.33 10.41
C ILE A 267 6.05 -25.16 10.59
N VAL A 268 4.97 -24.71 9.96
CA VAL A 268 3.66 -25.39 10.01
C VAL A 268 3.14 -25.83 8.64
N GLY A 269 3.84 -25.51 7.58
CA GLY A 269 3.43 -25.91 6.23
C GLY A 269 4.19 -25.22 5.12
N GLY A 270 3.61 -25.30 3.92
CA GLY A 270 4.15 -24.76 2.67
C GLY A 270 4.34 -25.82 1.62
N LYS A 271 4.61 -25.42 0.39
CA LYS A 271 4.83 -26.32 -0.76
C LYS A 271 6.08 -25.90 -1.52
N PRO A 272 7.13 -26.75 -1.51
CA PRO A 272 8.27 -26.50 -2.36
C PRO A 272 7.85 -26.40 -3.84
N SER A 273 8.08 -25.25 -4.44
CA SER A 273 7.80 -25.03 -5.87
C SER A 273 9.04 -24.46 -6.57
N ARG A 274 9.18 -24.73 -7.87
CA ARG A 274 10.15 -23.96 -8.67
C ARG A 274 9.59 -22.56 -8.83
N PRO A 275 10.40 -21.51 -8.62
CA PRO A 275 10.00 -20.17 -9.03
C PRO A 275 9.64 -20.25 -10.51
N ARG A 276 8.40 -19.97 -10.87
CA ARG A 276 8.06 -19.66 -12.25
C ARG A 276 8.77 -18.35 -12.56
N GLY A 277 9.45 -18.27 -13.70
CA GLY A 277 10.11 -17.04 -14.11
C GLY A 277 9.15 -15.86 -13.94
N TYR A 278 9.66 -14.79 -13.35
CA TYR A 278 8.93 -13.54 -13.20
C TYR A 278 8.49 -13.07 -14.60
N LEU A 279 7.20 -13.00 -14.80
CA LEU A 279 6.64 -12.28 -15.92
C LEU A 279 6.42 -10.86 -15.42
N ALA A 280 7.32 -9.94 -15.79
CA ALA A 280 7.07 -8.53 -15.59
C ALA A 280 5.65 -8.23 -16.08
N SER A 281 4.82 -7.60 -15.23
CA SER A 281 3.54 -7.08 -15.68
C SER A 281 3.84 -6.11 -16.81
N GLN A 282 3.29 -6.38 -17.99
CA GLN A 282 3.46 -5.44 -19.10
C GLN A 282 2.76 -4.14 -18.72
N PRO A 283 3.36 -2.98 -19.00
CA PRO A 283 2.66 -1.72 -18.85
C PRO A 283 1.33 -1.79 -19.62
N ALA A 284 0.28 -1.23 -19.03
CA ALA A 284 -0.99 -1.11 -19.72
C ALA A 284 -0.77 -0.42 -21.07
N GLU A 285 -1.32 -0.98 -22.15
CA GLU A 285 -1.31 -0.30 -23.45
C GLU A 285 -1.96 1.06 -23.28
N ARG A 286 -1.20 2.10 -23.57
CA ARG A 286 -1.71 3.47 -23.47
C ARG A 286 -2.56 3.79 -24.69
N PRO A 287 -3.73 4.39 -24.52
CA PRO A 287 -4.50 4.93 -25.63
C PRO A 287 -3.65 5.88 -26.47
N ALA A 288 -3.82 5.83 -27.77
CA ALA A 288 -2.97 6.59 -28.69
C ALA A 288 -3.17 8.12 -28.59
N THR A 289 -4.39 8.56 -28.30
CA THR A 289 -4.77 9.98 -28.32
C THR A 289 -5.04 10.50 -26.91
N PRO A 290 -4.34 11.56 -26.45
CA PRO A 290 -4.66 12.22 -25.20
C PRO A 290 -6.06 12.84 -25.22
N SER A 291 -6.81 12.68 -24.13
CA SER A 291 -8.09 13.33 -23.92
C SER A 291 -7.89 14.73 -23.35
N PRO A 292 -8.46 15.78 -23.97
CA PRO A 292 -8.44 17.12 -23.39
C PRO A 292 -9.31 17.21 -22.13
N ASP A 293 -10.28 16.31 -21.96
CA ASP A 293 -11.20 16.30 -20.84
C ASP A 293 -10.61 15.64 -19.59
N PHE A 294 -9.51 14.93 -19.76
CA PHE A 294 -8.73 14.37 -18.65
C PHE A 294 -7.28 14.85 -18.73
N THR A 295 -6.91 15.65 -17.76
CA THR A 295 -5.54 16.17 -17.61
C THR A 295 -5.03 15.86 -16.20
N TYR A 296 -3.71 15.79 -16.03
CA TYR A 296 -3.07 15.56 -14.73
C TYR A 296 -1.75 16.32 -14.66
N ARG A 297 -1.32 16.63 -13.45
CA ARG A 297 0.01 17.18 -13.21
C ARG A 297 1.02 16.04 -13.10
N PRO A 298 2.31 16.29 -13.26
CA PRO A 298 3.32 15.27 -13.03
C PRO A 298 3.26 14.76 -11.57
N SER A 299 3.68 13.51 -11.37
CA SER A 299 3.83 12.93 -10.03
C SER A 299 4.73 13.81 -9.16
N GLY A 300 4.35 14.00 -7.92
CA GLY A 300 5.04 14.88 -6.97
C GLY A 300 4.71 16.36 -7.09
N ALA A 301 3.91 16.77 -8.08
CA ALA A 301 3.41 18.14 -8.21
C ALA A 301 2.24 18.39 -7.23
N ILE A 302 2.56 18.56 -5.98
CA ILE A 302 1.60 18.91 -4.93
C ILE A 302 1.54 20.43 -4.75
N LEU A 303 0.49 20.93 -4.08
CA LEU A 303 0.41 22.35 -3.76
C LEU A 303 1.60 22.76 -2.89
N PRO A 304 2.35 23.81 -3.27
CA PRO A 304 3.40 24.36 -2.42
C PRO A 304 2.83 24.75 -1.05
N GLY A 305 3.54 24.45 0.01
CA GLY A 305 3.11 24.71 1.38
C GLY A 305 2.21 23.62 1.99
N THR A 306 1.50 22.78 1.22
CA THR A 306 0.83 21.61 1.78
C THR A 306 1.82 20.53 2.18
N GLY A 307 2.97 20.46 1.50
CA GLY A 307 4.13 19.69 1.91
C GLY A 307 5.02 20.44 2.91
N TYR A 308 4.50 21.43 3.62
CA TYR A 308 5.28 22.29 4.48
C TYR A 308 5.99 21.54 5.61
N ARG A 309 5.35 20.54 6.16
CA ARG A 309 6.01 19.61 7.10
C ARG A 309 6.87 18.57 6.40
N GLY A 310 6.88 18.57 5.10
CA GLY A 310 7.64 17.74 4.23
C GLY A 310 8.16 18.55 3.07
N GLN A 311 8.69 17.89 2.11
CA GLN A 311 9.01 18.46 0.80
C GLN A 311 7.91 18.03 -0.17
N PRO A 312 7.78 18.69 -1.32
CA PRO A 312 7.03 18.11 -2.42
C PRO A 312 7.40 16.65 -2.60
N GLY A 313 6.42 15.81 -2.87
CA GLY A 313 6.65 14.38 -3.09
C GLY A 313 7.69 14.15 -4.19
N HIS A 314 8.39 13.03 -4.11
CA HIS A 314 9.29 12.64 -5.18
C HIS A 314 8.49 12.34 -6.44
N ALA A 315 9.01 12.78 -7.59
CA ALA A 315 8.47 12.38 -8.86
C ALA A 315 8.59 10.86 -9.00
N ASP A 316 7.48 10.17 -8.94
CA ASP A 316 7.39 8.71 -9.05
C ASP A 316 6.46 8.35 -10.20
N PHE A 317 7.02 7.89 -11.31
CA PHE A 317 6.28 7.47 -12.50
C PHE A 317 6.01 5.97 -12.53
N THR A 318 6.05 5.31 -11.37
CA THR A 318 5.89 3.88 -11.25
C THR A 318 4.42 3.48 -11.18
N VAL A 319 4.01 2.60 -12.10
CA VAL A 319 2.76 1.83 -11.99
C VAL A 319 3.07 0.58 -11.17
N TYR A 320 2.58 0.55 -9.94
CA TYR A 320 2.87 -0.55 -9.00
C TYR A 320 2.06 -1.81 -9.30
N SER A 321 0.90 -1.67 -9.91
CA SER A 321 0.06 -2.76 -10.38
C SER A 321 -0.88 -2.24 -11.47
N GLN A 322 -1.22 -3.11 -12.40
CA GLN A 322 -2.31 -2.82 -13.34
C GLN A 322 -3.63 -3.06 -12.63
N ILE A 323 -4.36 -2.01 -12.37
CA ILE A 323 -5.59 -2.04 -11.59
C ILE A 323 -6.78 -1.48 -12.37
N ARG A 324 -7.96 -1.93 -12.01
CA ARG A 324 -9.19 -1.20 -12.31
C ARG A 324 -9.23 0.08 -11.47
N PHE A 325 -9.82 1.16 -11.98
CA PHE A 325 -10.03 2.37 -11.19
C PHE A 325 -10.93 2.08 -9.98
N PRO A 326 -10.61 2.58 -8.76
CA PRO A 326 -11.28 2.16 -7.52
C PRO A 326 -12.72 2.67 -7.38
N LEU A 327 -13.17 3.62 -8.19
CA LEU A 327 -14.57 4.03 -8.26
C LEU A 327 -15.28 3.34 -9.43
N GLN A 328 -16.58 3.14 -9.27
CA GLN A 328 -17.39 2.42 -10.24
C GLN A 328 -17.45 3.10 -11.60
N GLY A 329 -17.29 4.42 -11.66
CA GLY A 329 -17.38 5.20 -12.90
C GLY A 329 -16.57 6.48 -12.87
N ALA A 330 -16.60 7.16 -14.02
CA ALA A 330 -16.02 8.48 -14.26
C ALA A 330 -17.14 9.53 -14.42
N PRO A 331 -16.83 10.83 -14.27
CA PRO A 331 -15.55 11.40 -13.93
C PRO A 331 -15.23 11.35 -12.42
N ALA A 332 -13.93 11.44 -12.08
CA ALA A 332 -13.45 11.50 -10.72
C ALA A 332 -12.22 12.40 -10.63
N TYR A 333 -11.95 12.95 -9.45
CA TYR A 333 -10.86 13.90 -9.23
C TYR A 333 -9.97 13.44 -8.09
N ALA A 334 -8.66 13.51 -8.27
CA ALA A 334 -7.67 13.36 -7.22
C ALA A 334 -7.10 14.74 -6.89
N ASN A 335 -7.46 15.27 -5.73
CA ASN A 335 -7.06 16.59 -5.27
C ASN A 335 -6.90 16.61 -3.75
N SER A 336 -6.40 17.74 -3.22
CA SER A 336 -6.20 17.92 -1.79
C SER A 336 -7.45 17.62 -0.96
N GLN A 337 -7.34 16.75 0.02
CA GLN A 337 -8.38 16.52 1.02
C GLN A 337 -8.57 17.74 1.91
N SER A 338 -7.49 18.43 2.21
CA SER A 338 -7.52 19.63 3.07
C SER A 338 -8.18 20.81 2.41
N PHE A 339 -8.56 20.72 1.11
CA PHE A 339 -9.08 21.85 0.34
C PHE A 339 -8.19 23.08 0.39
N LEU A 340 -6.89 22.88 0.50
CA LEU A 340 -5.92 23.96 0.46
C LEU A 340 -5.74 24.44 -0.99
N ASN A 341 -5.99 25.71 -1.20
CA ASN A 341 -5.97 26.36 -2.50
C ASN A 341 -5.18 27.67 -2.43
N TRP A 342 -4.77 28.21 -3.56
CA TRP A 342 -4.19 29.55 -3.62
C TRP A 342 -5.29 30.60 -3.58
N GLY A 343 -5.17 31.57 -2.68
CA GLY A 343 -6.11 32.69 -2.66
C GLY A 343 -6.16 33.49 -1.37
N ASP A 344 -6.96 34.53 -1.38
CA ASP A 344 -7.30 35.33 -0.20
C ASP A 344 -8.66 34.91 0.32
N CYS A 345 -8.72 34.45 1.54
CA CYS A 345 -9.97 34.04 2.17
C CYS A 345 -10.60 35.15 3.01
N PHE A 346 -11.89 35.30 2.88
CA PHE A 346 -12.68 36.12 3.77
C PHE A 346 -13.84 35.31 4.37
N HIS A 347 -14.14 35.63 5.61
CA HIS A 347 -15.19 34.94 6.36
C HIS A 347 -16.57 35.49 5.95
N ARG A 348 -17.54 34.62 5.70
CA ARG A 348 -18.93 35.01 5.49
C ARG A 348 -19.64 35.05 6.84
N GLY A 349 -19.65 36.23 7.50
CA GLY A 349 -20.41 36.42 8.75
C GLY A 349 -19.55 36.75 9.97
N ARG A 350 -20.18 37.30 10.98
CA ARG A 350 -19.55 37.90 12.16
C ARG A 350 -18.58 36.96 12.85
N VAL A 351 -17.33 37.45 12.96
CA VAL A 351 -16.24 37.02 13.81
C VAL A 351 -15.93 35.51 13.84
N PRO A 352 -14.75 35.12 13.44
CA PRO A 352 -14.33 33.75 13.53
C PRO A 352 -14.18 33.34 14.99
N ARG A 353 -14.92 32.33 15.42
CA ARG A 353 -14.42 31.49 16.50
C ARG A 353 -13.42 30.52 15.87
N PRO A 354 -12.21 30.43 16.40
CA PRO A 354 -11.18 29.53 15.83
C PRO A 354 -11.42 28.06 16.16
N THR A 355 -12.61 27.67 16.49
CA THR A 355 -12.90 26.29 16.85
C THR A 355 -13.99 25.73 15.97
N GLY A 356 -13.58 24.90 15.03
CA GLY A 356 -14.33 23.78 14.52
C GLY A 356 -15.60 24.06 13.73
N LYS A 357 -16.20 23.10 13.33
CA LYS A 357 -17.53 22.83 12.77
C LYS A 357 -18.35 24.05 12.33
N GLY A 358 -18.34 24.32 11.03
CA GLY A 358 -19.30 25.22 10.39
C GLY A 358 -18.78 26.59 9.98
N ALA A 359 -17.49 26.85 9.97
CA ALA A 359 -16.92 28.06 9.37
C ALA A 359 -16.85 27.88 7.85
N SER A 360 -17.72 28.53 7.11
CA SER A 360 -17.57 28.61 5.66
C SER A 360 -16.65 29.78 5.30
N TYR A 361 -15.50 29.46 4.71
CA TYR A 361 -14.60 30.44 4.12
C TYR A 361 -14.96 30.62 2.65
N ARG A 362 -14.89 31.86 2.16
CA ARG A 362 -14.85 32.15 0.72
C ARG A 362 -13.52 32.76 0.41
N CYS A 363 -12.84 32.16 -0.55
CA CYS A 363 -11.54 32.60 -0.97
C CYS A 363 -11.61 33.11 -2.40
N LYS A 364 -10.88 34.18 -2.70
CA LYS A 364 -10.62 34.61 -4.06
C LYS A 364 -9.28 34.01 -4.46
N SER A 365 -9.23 33.41 -5.62
CA SER A 365 -7.96 32.94 -6.17
C SER A 365 -6.95 34.09 -6.19
N SER A 366 -5.80 33.90 -5.55
CA SER A 366 -4.66 34.79 -5.59
C SER A 366 -3.37 33.99 -5.45
N ASP A 367 -2.31 34.48 -6.07
CA ASP A 367 -1.09 33.69 -6.32
C ASP A 367 -0.12 33.60 -5.13
N LYS A 368 -0.51 34.03 -3.93
CA LYS A 368 0.49 34.32 -2.88
C LYS A 368 0.26 33.66 -1.53
N LYS A 369 -0.90 33.11 -1.22
CA LYS A 369 -1.19 32.52 0.09
C LYS A 369 -2.06 31.27 -0.03
N LEU A 370 -1.65 30.20 0.62
CA LEU A 370 -2.50 29.02 0.79
C LEU A 370 -3.65 29.31 1.74
N VAL A 371 -4.82 28.93 1.33
CA VAL A 371 -6.07 29.14 2.06
C VAL A 371 -6.91 27.88 2.04
N LEU A 372 -7.65 27.65 3.11
CA LEU A 372 -8.65 26.59 3.14
C LEU A 372 -9.89 27.06 2.38
N ASP A 373 -10.17 26.46 1.23
CA ASP A 373 -11.38 26.71 0.45
C ASP A 373 -12.04 25.43 -0.01
N GLU A 374 -12.95 24.92 0.79
CA GLU A 374 -13.72 23.73 0.50
C GLU A 374 -14.65 23.90 -0.73
N THR A 375 -14.86 25.14 -1.17
CA THR A 375 -15.79 25.46 -2.28
C THR A 375 -15.09 25.75 -3.60
N ALA A 376 -13.76 25.79 -3.60
CA ALA A 376 -12.98 26.12 -4.79
C ALA A 376 -13.24 25.12 -5.92
N GLY A 377 -13.39 25.66 -7.14
CA GLY A 377 -13.67 24.89 -8.33
C GLY A 377 -12.58 23.86 -8.68
N GLU A 378 -11.33 24.22 -8.42
CA GLU A 378 -10.15 23.39 -8.65
C GLU A 378 -10.13 22.09 -7.82
N ASN A 379 -10.87 22.02 -6.72
CA ASN A 379 -11.04 20.77 -5.95
C ASN A 379 -11.87 19.73 -6.71
N TYR A 380 -12.54 20.12 -7.78
CA TYR A 380 -13.43 19.31 -8.61
C TYR A 380 -13.14 19.55 -10.09
N ALA A 381 -11.90 19.78 -10.44
CA ALA A 381 -11.46 20.08 -11.78
C ALA A 381 -10.19 19.31 -12.16
N TYR A 382 -9.88 19.33 -13.42
CA TYR A 382 -8.59 18.92 -13.98
C TYR A 382 -7.68 20.15 -14.15
N PRO A 383 -6.37 19.99 -14.06
CA PRO A 383 -5.59 18.77 -13.92
C PRO A 383 -5.58 18.19 -12.48
N TRP A 384 -5.51 16.88 -12.39
CA TRP A 384 -5.37 16.19 -11.12
C TRP A 384 -4.08 16.58 -10.41
N GLN A 385 -4.16 16.78 -9.12
CA GLN A 385 -3.01 16.99 -8.26
C GLN A 385 -2.63 15.69 -7.56
N ASP A 386 -1.30 15.48 -7.43
CA ASP A 386 -0.77 14.44 -6.57
C ASP A 386 -0.84 14.93 -5.13
N ASN A 387 -1.60 14.26 -4.28
CA ASN A 387 -1.70 14.59 -2.86
C ASN A 387 -0.99 13.59 -1.94
N PHE A 388 -0.16 12.70 -2.51
CA PHE A 388 0.77 11.90 -1.73
C PHE A 388 1.85 12.80 -1.13
N CYS A 389 2.19 12.60 0.15
CA CYS A 389 3.08 13.46 0.92
C CYS A 389 2.54 14.88 1.21
N GLU A 390 1.28 15.18 0.88
CA GLU A 390 0.64 16.39 1.36
C GLU A 390 0.72 16.48 2.90
N ALA A 391 0.76 17.70 3.45
CA ALA A 391 0.99 17.91 4.88
C ALA A 391 0.00 17.14 5.77
N ARG A 392 0.50 16.14 6.45
CA ARG A 392 -0.17 15.29 7.45
C ARG A 392 0.85 14.82 8.48
N ASP A 393 0.38 14.38 9.65
CA ASP A 393 1.24 13.87 10.72
C ASP A 393 1.50 12.35 10.62
N PHE A 394 1.16 11.72 9.49
CA PHE A 394 1.44 10.29 9.28
C PHE A 394 2.91 10.05 8.95
N ASN A 395 3.52 9.06 9.57
CA ASN A 395 4.83 8.60 9.18
C ASN A 395 4.73 7.85 7.85
N VAL A 396 5.34 8.41 6.82
CA VAL A 396 5.40 7.81 5.48
C VAL A 396 6.83 7.87 4.98
N GLY A 397 7.50 6.71 4.95
CA GLY A 397 8.93 6.65 4.68
C GLY A 397 9.34 7.16 3.31
N GLN A 398 8.44 7.13 2.33
CA GLN A 398 8.69 7.67 0.99
C GLN A 398 8.49 9.18 0.87
N CYS A 399 7.89 9.83 1.87
CA CYS A 399 7.84 11.28 1.89
C CYS A 399 9.20 11.85 2.32
N ALA A 400 9.66 12.90 1.66
CA ALA A 400 11.01 13.45 1.83
C ALA A 400 11.37 13.79 3.29
N GLN A 401 10.37 14.15 4.11
CA GLN A 401 10.57 14.41 5.54
C GLN A 401 10.12 13.25 6.43
N GLY A 402 9.84 12.07 5.87
CA GLY A 402 9.44 10.90 6.63
C GLY A 402 8.00 10.91 7.12
N TYR A 403 7.21 11.92 6.76
CA TYR A 403 5.78 12.01 7.07
C TYR A 403 5.01 12.74 5.98
N GLY A 404 3.71 12.56 5.94
CA GLY A 404 2.80 13.16 4.98
C GLY A 404 1.56 12.31 4.74
N HIS A 405 0.79 12.65 3.74
CA HIS A 405 -0.36 11.88 3.30
C HIS A 405 0.07 10.57 2.62
N GLN A 406 -0.47 9.43 3.05
CA GLN A 406 0.01 8.11 2.63
C GLN A 406 -0.68 7.53 1.40
N GLY A 407 -1.59 8.24 0.78
CA GLY A 407 -2.38 7.78 -0.37
C GLY A 407 -2.85 8.92 -1.24
N GLN A 408 -3.91 8.67 -1.98
CA GLN A 408 -4.61 9.65 -2.80
C GLN A 408 -6.06 9.77 -2.36
N ASP A 409 -6.55 11.00 -2.26
CA ASP A 409 -7.95 11.29 -2.02
C ASP A 409 -8.66 11.52 -3.33
N ILE A 410 -9.70 10.74 -3.57
CA ILE A 410 -10.45 10.70 -4.84
C ILE A 410 -11.88 11.12 -4.57
N ARG A 411 -12.35 12.13 -5.31
CA ARG A 411 -13.73 12.61 -5.24
C ARG A 411 -14.48 12.22 -6.50
N PRO A 412 -15.72 11.72 -6.37
CA PRO A 412 -16.59 11.54 -7.51
C PRO A 412 -17.04 12.91 -8.06
N ALA A 413 -17.19 13.01 -9.39
CA ALA A 413 -17.45 14.28 -10.04
C ALA A 413 -18.89 14.77 -9.99
N SER A 414 -19.82 13.86 -9.91
CA SER A 414 -21.24 14.17 -10.04
C SER A 414 -21.87 14.63 -8.71
N CYS A 415 -21.15 15.43 -7.95
CA CYS A 415 -21.66 15.95 -6.70
C CYS A 415 -22.45 17.23 -6.95
N PRO A 416 -23.76 17.26 -6.66
CA PRO A 416 -24.57 18.43 -6.89
C PRO A 416 -24.08 19.57 -6.00
N GLN A 417 -24.03 20.79 -6.57
CA GLN A 417 -23.73 21.97 -5.78
C GLN A 417 -24.85 22.21 -4.78
N ARG A 418 -24.58 21.99 -3.50
CA ARG A 418 -25.49 22.38 -2.43
C ARG A 418 -25.13 23.77 -1.94
N HIS A 419 -26.05 24.70 -2.00
CA HIS A 419 -25.87 26.03 -1.43
C HIS A 419 -25.58 25.93 0.07
N GLY A 420 -24.40 26.37 0.48
CA GLY A 420 -24.01 26.49 1.89
C GLY A 420 -23.32 25.26 2.50
N ASN A 421 -23.12 24.19 1.75
CA ASN A 421 -22.34 23.05 2.18
C ASN A 421 -21.02 22.99 1.41
N ALA A 422 -19.91 23.02 2.11
CA ALA A 422 -18.58 22.95 1.54
C ALA A 422 -18.31 21.59 0.88
N ASP A 423 -18.77 20.52 1.52
CA ASP A 423 -18.72 19.18 0.94
C ASP A 423 -19.89 18.99 -0.03
N ARG A 424 -19.61 19.13 -1.33
CA ARG A 424 -20.60 19.06 -2.41
C ARG A 424 -21.19 17.67 -2.60
N CYS A 425 -20.53 16.64 -2.07
CA CYS A 425 -20.92 15.26 -2.28
C CYS A 425 -21.79 14.74 -1.17
N GLU A 426 -22.87 14.06 -1.52
CA GLU A 426 -23.61 13.25 -0.56
C GLU A 426 -22.83 11.97 -0.28
N PRO A 427 -22.64 11.60 0.99
CA PRO A 427 -22.01 10.33 1.33
C PRO A 427 -22.92 9.14 0.94
N ASN A 428 -22.30 8.01 0.65
CA ASN A 428 -22.94 6.73 0.39
C ASN A 428 -23.77 6.66 -0.93
N HIS A 429 -23.30 7.36 -1.98
CA HIS A 429 -23.94 7.29 -3.31
C HIS A 429 -23.06 6.62 -4.37
N PHE A 430 -21.74 6.78 -4.31
CA PHE A 430 -20.84 6.31 -5.36
C PHE A 430 -20.19 5.01 -4.98
N GLY A 431 -20.24 4.04 -5.87
CA GLY A 431 -19.65 2.72 -5.66
C GLY A 431 -18.12 2.75 -5.59
N VAL A 432 -17.60 2.11 -4.56
CA VAL A 432 -16.18 1.75 -4.42
C VAL A 432 -16.04 0.29 -4.78
N VAL A 433 -15.12 -0.05 -5.67
CA VAL A 433 -14.95 -1.40 -6.21
C VAL A 433 -13.56 -1.95 -5.96
N ALA A 434 -13.46 -3.28 -5.91
CA ALA A 434 -12.18 -3.96 -5.84
C ALA A 434 -11.37 -3.69 -7.12
N VAL A 435 -10.15 -3.23 -6.95
CA VAL A 435 -9.26 -2.89 -8.08
C VAL A 435 -8.64 -4.12 -8.74
N ARG A 436 -8.66 -5.28 -8.06
CA ARG A 436 -8.13 -6.58 -8.49
C ARG A 436 -8.88 -7.71 -7.79
N ASP A 437 -8.73 -8.92 -8.30
CA ASP A 437 -9.08 -10.13 -7.55
C ASP A 437 -8.19 -10.24 -6.30
N GLY A 438 -8.78 -10.60 -5.15
CA GLY A 438 -8.00 -10.73 -3.93
C GLY A 438 -8.80 -11.15 -2.71
N VAL A 439 -8.19 -10.96 -1.54
CA VAL A 439 -8.77 -11.30 -0.24
C VAL A 439 -8.86 -10.05 0.63
N LEU A 440 -9.99 -9.85 1.27
CA LEU A 440 -10.23 -8.69 2.14
C LEU A 440 -9.65 -8.87 3.54
N LEU A 441 -9.08 -7.78 4.05
CA LEU A 441 -8.67 -7.59 5.43
C LEU A 441 -9.49 -6.46 6.02
N ARG A 442 -10.48 -6.78 6.84
CA ARG A 442 -11.28 -5.80 7.55
C ARG A 442 -12.01 -6.43 8.74
N SER A 443 -11.76 -5.96 9.94
CA SER A 443 -12.57 -6.29 11.11
C SER A 443 -13.92 -5.54 11.10
N PRO A 444 -14.97 -6.06 11.73
CA PRO A 444 -16.24 -5.36 11.88
C PRO A 444 -16.06 -3.95 12.45
N LYS A 445 -16.92 -3.03 12.06
CA LYS A 445 -16.94 -1.61 12.49
C LYS A 445 -15.73 -0.77 12.06
N GLN A 446 -14.84 -1.29 11.24
CA GLN A 446 -13.76 -0.49 10.66
C GLN A 446 -14.23 0.21 9.38
N GLN A 447 -13.82 1.47 9.22
CA GLN A 447 -14.11 2.30 8.05
C GLN A 447 -13.20 2.01 6.85
N ALA A 448 -12.17 1.23 7.06
CA ALA A 448 -11.18 0.87 6.06
C ALA A 448 -11.27 -0.61 5.71
N ALA A 449 -11.19 -0.93 4.41
CA ALA A 449 -10.98 -2.27 3.91
C ALA A 449 -9.65 -2.33 3.17
N THR A 450 -8.89 -3.39 3.38
CA THR A 450 -7.64 -3.64 2.63
C THR A 450 -7.83 -4.88 1.76
N LEU A 451 -7.55 -4.75 0.49
CA LEU A 451 -7.51 -5.85 -0.48
C LEU A 451 -6.08 -6.36 -0.58
N LEU A 452 -5.87 -7.62 -0.27
CA LEU A 452 -4.60 -8.30 -0.44
C LEU A 452 -4.59 -9.05 -1.78
N VAL A 453 -3.63 -8.75 -2.63
CA VAL A 453 -3.37 -9.42 -3.91
C VAL A 453 -2.09 -10.23 -3.79
N ASN A 454 -2.20 -11.55 -4.04
CA ASN A 454 -1.12 -12.51 -3.88
C ASN A 454 -1.09 -13.43 -5.10
N THR A 455 -0.34 -13.02 -6.12
CA THR A 455 -0.20 -13.71 -7.40
C THR A 455 1.26 -14.12 -7.65
N SER A 456 1.55 -14.75 -8.76
CA SER A 456 2.93 -15.08 -9.14
C SER A 456 3.78 -13.86 -9.49
N ALA A 457 3.16 -12.71 -9.75
CA ALA A 457 3.83 -11.47 -10.15
C ALA A 457 3.73 -10.36 -9.08
N GLU A 458 2.78 -10.46 -8.15
CA GLU A 458 2.48 -9.37 -7.22
C GLU A 458 2.18 -9.90 -5.82
N HIS A 459 2.73 -9.22 -4.82
CA HIS A 459 2.30 -9.31 -3.43
C HIS A 459 2.12 -7.88 -2.94
N ILE A 460 0.89 -7.37 -3.01
CA ILE A 460 0.56 -5.96 -2.88
C ILE A 460 -0.77 -5.78 -2.12
N ARG A 461 -0.94 -4.64 -1.46
CA ARG A 461 -2.16 -4.28 -0.73
C ARG A 461 -2.71 -2.97 -1.25
N PHE A 462 -4.04 -2.92 -1.39
CA PHE A 462 -4.81 -1.73 -1.69
C PHE A 462 -5.76 -1.45 -0.55
N ARG A 463 -5.68 -0.26 0.05
CA ARG A 463 -6.56 0.12 1.16
C ARG A 463 -7.52 1.21 0.71
N TYR A 464 -8.75 1.05 1.11
CA TYR A 464 -9.90 1.92 0.85
C TYR A 464 -10.40 2.44 2.19
N MET A 465 -10.49 3.77 2.38
CA MET A 465 -10.91 4.35 3.66
C MET A 465 -12.09 5.30 3.51
N HIS A 466 -12.61 5.71 4.65
CA HIS A 466 -13.74 6.63 4.81
C HIS A 466 -15.09 6.09 4.34
N MET A 467 -15.19 4.77 4.13
CA MET A 467 -16.47 4.12 3.84
C MET A 467 -17.30 3.89 5.10
N ASN A 468 -18.61 3.81 4.96
CA ASN A 468 -19.52 3.57 6.09
C ASN A 468 -19.38 2.14 6.64
N PRO A 469 -18.89 1.95 7.88
CA PRO A 469 -18.64 0.61 8.41
C PRO A 469 -19.90 -0.22 8.59
N SER A 470 -21.04 0.38 8.94
CA SER A 470 -22.29 -0.37 9.12
C SER A 470 -22.81 -0.94 7.79
N MET A 471 -22.64 -0.21 6.70
CA MET A 471 -23.01 -0.70 5.36
C MET A 471 -22.06 -1.82 4.92
N MET A 472 -20.75 -1.66 5.13
CA MET A 472 -19.79 -2.72 4.81
C MET A 472 -20.02 -3.99 5.63
N ASP A 473 -20.41 -3.86 6.92
CA ASP A 473 -20.74 -5.00 7.78
C ASP A 473 -21.97 -5.73 7.25
N ALA A 474 -23.01 -4.99 6.88
CA ALA A 474 -24.23 -5.55 6.30
C ALA A 474 -23.98 -6.27 4.96
N ASP A 475 -23.07 -5.74 4.14
CA ASP A 475 -22.66 -6.32 2.86
C ASP A 475 -21.64 -7.48 3.02
N GLY A 476 -21.26 -7.83 4.27
CA GLY A 476 -20.31 -8.90 4.56
C GLY A 476 -18.88 -8.63 4.05
N VAL A 477 -18.48 -7.36 3.97
CA VAL A 477 -17.12 -6.94 3.61
C VAL A 477 -16.20 -7.12 4.82
N LEU A 478 -15.78 -8.35 5.03
CA LEU A 478 -15.06 -8.79 6.25
C LEU A 478 -13.81 -9.62 5.90
N HIS A 479 -12.99 -9.89 6.92
CA HIS A 479 -11.80 -10.73 6.80
C HIS A 479 -12.05 -12.04 6.05
N GLY A 480 -11.10 -12.40 5.19
CA GLY A 480 -11.09 -13.67 4.47
C GLY A 480 -12.04 -13.74 3.27
N ARG A 481 -12.96 -12.78 3.10
CA ARG A 481 -13.80 -12.73 1.91
C ARG A 481 -12.96 -12.57 0.65
N ARG A 482 -13.17 -13.46 -0.31
CA ARG A 482 -12.61 -13.31 -1.66
C ARG A 482 -13.53 -12.42 -2.48
N VAL A 483 -12.92 -11.52 -3.24
CA VAL A 483 -13.62 -10.61 -4.14
C VAL A 483 -12.98 -10.66 -5.52
N ASN A 484 -13.79 -10.40 -6.54
CA ASN A 484 -13.33 -10.27 -7.91
C ASN A 484 -13.10 -8.78 -8.24
N GLU A 485 -12.25 -8.52 -9.22
CA GLU A 485 -12.07 -7.17 -9.77
C GLU A 485 -13.43 -6.58 -10.19
N GLY A 486 -13.69 -5.34 -9.79
CA GLY A 486 -14.94 -4.64 -10.06
C GLY A 486 -16.08 -4.98 -9.10
N GLU A 487 -15.92 -5.93 -8.20
CA GLU A 487 -16.91 -6.22 -7.16
C GLU A 487 -17.02 -5.05 -6.18
N ARG A 488 -18.25 -4.68 -5.81
CA ARG A 488 -18.48 -3.56 -4.90
C ARG A 488 -18.02 -3.88 -3.47
N LEU A 489 -17.17 -3.01 -2.93
CA LEU A 489 -16.67 -3.08 -1.55
C LEU A 489 -17.44 -2.15 -0.60
N GLY A 490 -18.02 -1.09 -1.12
CA GLY A 490 -18.71 -0.09 -0.32
C GLY A 490 -19.11 1.11 -1.15
N LEU A 491 -19.31 2.22 -0.46
CA LEU A 491 -19.68 3.49 -1.07
C LEU A 491 -18.75 4.60 -0.56
N VAL A 492 -18.42 5.55 -1.42
CA VAL A 492 -17.70 6.76 -1.04
C VAL A 492 -18.47 7.47 0.07
N SER A 493 -17.80 7.78 1.17
CA SER A 493 -18.47 8.37 2.33
C SER A 493 -17.59 9.44 2.98
N ASN A 494 -18.04 9.96 4.10
CA ASN A 494 -17.38 10.98 4.93
C ASN A 494 -17.10 10.47 6.34
N TYR A 495 -16.93 9.15 6.48
CA TYR A 495 -16.78 8.51 7.77
C TYR A 495 -15.32 8.55 8.25
N GLN A 496 -15.09 9.18 9.39
CA GLN A 496 -13.83 9.08 10.13
C GLN A 496 -14.16 9.02 11.62
N ASP A 497 -14.14 7.81 12.17
CA ASP A 497 -14.62 7.43 13.50
C ASP A 497 -16.14 7.66 13.71
N TYR A 498 -16.73 8.63 13.05
CA TYR A 498 -18.17 8.95 13.04
C TYR A 498 -18.59 9.51 11.67
N PRO A 499 -19.90 9.49 11.33
CA PRO A 499 -20.40 10.13 10.11
C PRO A 499 -20.10 11.63 10.08
N GLY A 500 -19.54 12.13 8.98
CA GLY A 500 -19.15 13.54 8.86
C GLY A 500 -17.83 13.89 9.56
N GLY A 501 -17.03 12.90 9.96
CA GLY A 501 -15.71 13.10 10.55
C GLY A 501 -14.66 13.59 9.56
N THR A 502 -14.90 13.41 8.26
CA THR A 502 -14.11 13.96 7.17
C THR A 502 -15.02 14.43 6.03
N THR A 503 -14.46 14.96 4.95
CA THR A 503 -15.19 15.28 3.72
C THR A 503 -15.51 14.04 2.92
N THR A 504 -16.50 14.10 2.01
CA THR A 504 -16.88 12.96 1.18
C THR A 504 -15.82 12.70 0.12
N HIS A 505 -15.06 11.64 0.28
CA HIS A 505 -14.04 11.16 -0.64
C HIS A 505 -13.70 9.70 -0.37
N LEU A 506 -13.05 9.07 -1.32
CA LEU A 506 -12.34 7.81 -1.12
C LEU A 506 -10.87 8.12 -0.88
N HIS A 507 -10.34 7.78 0.29
CA HIS A 507 -8.90 7.68 0.46
C HIS A 507 -8.44 6.31 -0.04
N PHE A 508 -7.50 6.31 -0.99
CA PHE A 508 -6.95 5.12 -1.59
C PHE A 508 -5.42 5.08 -1.44
N ASP A 509 -4.91 4.04 -0.81
CA ASP A 509 -3.47 3.86 -0.69
C ASP A 509 -3.00 2.49 -1.19
N VAL A 510 -1.72 2.43 -1.53
CA VAL A 510 -1.04 1.24 -2.01
C VAL A 510 0.14 0.93 -1.10
N GLN A 511 0.23 -0.32 -0.68
CA GLN A 511 1.38 -0.84 0.05
C GLN A 511 2.01 -1.98 -0.73
N VAL A 512 3.32 -1.91 -0.90
CA VAL A 512 4.12 -2.98 -1.50
C VAL A 512 4.95 -3.67 -0.45
N PHE A 513 5.21 -4.97 -0.66
CA PHE A 513 6.03 -5.75 0.26
C PHE A 513 7.51 -5.55 -0.05
N THR A 514 8.28 -5.07 0.91
CA THR A 514 9.72 -4.90 0.87
C THR A 514 10.41 -5.83 1.87
N ARG A 515 11.73 -5.84 1.88
CA ARG A 515 12.49 -6.57 2.91
C ARG A 515 12.28 -6.03 4.33
N GLU A 516 11.90 -4.75 4.44
CA GLU A 516 11.64 -4.06 5.71
C GLU A 516 10.16 -4.11 6.11
N GLY A 517 9.30 -4.64 5.27
CA GLY A 517 7.87 -4.78 5.49
C GLY A 517 7.01 -4.09 4.46
N TRP A 518 5.74 -3.96 4.80
CA TRP A 518 4.76 -3.28 3.99
C TRP A 518 5.03 -1.77 4.02
N LEU A 519 5.24 -1.17 2.86
CA LEU A 519 5.55 0.24 2.71
C LEU A 519 4.53 0.93 1.83
N TRP A 520 4.02 2.09 2.27
CA TRP A 520 3.19 2.95 1.43
C TRP A 520 4.00 3.56 0.32
N VAL A 521 3.47 3.44 -0.89
CA VAL A 521 4.04 4.01 -2.11
C VAL A 521 3.05 4.97 -2.75
N ASN A 522 3.55 5.91 -3.55
CA ASN A 522 2.69 6.87 -4.22
C ASN A 522 1.78 6.18 -5.25
N PRO A 523 0.46 6.12 -5.04
CA PRO A 523 -0.45 5.46 -5.97
C PRO A 523 -0.86 6.34 -7.16
N TYR A 524 -0.39 7.59 -7.24
CA TYR A 524 -0.89 8.59 -8.18
C TYR A 524 -0.82 8.12 -9.62
N VAL A 525 0.36 7.70 -10.10
CA VAL A 525 0.53 7.25 -11.49
C VAL A 525 -0.21 5.93 -11.76
N THR A 526 -0.30 5.05 -10.76
CA THR A 526 -1.11 3.84 -10.84
C THR A 526 -2.59 4.18 -11.06
N LEU A 527 -3.09 5.20 -10.37
CA LEU A 527 -4.46 5.70 -10.55
C LEU A 527 -4.66 6.38 -11.90
N ILE A 528 -3.69 7.19 -12.36
CA ILE A 528 -3.73 7.80 -13.70
C ILE A 528 -3.84 6.73 -14.77
N ALA A 529 -2.99 5.71 -14.74
CA ALA A 529 -3.02 4.61 -15.70
C ALA A 529 -4.37 3.86 -15.68
N SER A 530 -4.93 3.61 -14.50
CA SER A 530 -6.23 2.96 -14.36
C SER A 530 -7.39 3.82 -14.84
N TYR A 531 -7.29 5.13 -14.68
CA TYR A 531 -8.31 6.08 -15.17
C TYR A 531 -8.26 6.24 -16.68
N GLU A 532 -7.06 6.30 -17.28
CA GLU A 532 -6.88 6.22 -18.72
C GLU A 532 -7.58 4.98 -19.31
N HIS A 533 -7.41 3.84 -18.64
CA HIS A 533 -8.05 2.59 -19.04
C HIS A 533 -9.58 2.65 -18.91
N LEU A 534 -10.08 3.21 -17.81
CA LEU A 534 -11.53 3.38 -17.57
C LEU A 534 -12.18 4.26 -18.66
N LEU A 535 -11.51 5.32 -19.08
CA LEU A 535 -12.00 6.24 -20.11
C LEU A 535 -11.82 5.70 -21.54
N GLY A 536 -10.96 4.69 -21.73
CA GLY A 536 -10.49 4.28 -23.06
C GLY A 536 -9.73 5.37 -23.79
N GLN A 537 -9.15 6.30 -23.06
CA GLN A 537 -8.46 7.49 -23.58
C GLN A 537 -7.22 7.77 -22.73
N ARG A 538 -6.21 8.34 -23.35
CA ARG A 538 -5.00 8.76 -22.65
C ARG A 538 -5.20 10.11 -21.97
N GLY A 539 -4.84 10.20 -20.70
CA GLY A 539 -4.76 11.46 -19.99
C GLY A 539 -3.65 12.36 -20.54
N ARG A 540 -3.86 13.67 -20.52
CA ARG A 540 -2.88 14.66 -20.93
C ARG A 540 -2.15 15.22 -19.71
N GLU A 541 -0.83 15.01 -19.67
CA GLU A 541 0.01 15.67 -18.68
C GLU A 541 0.15 17.16 -19.00
N VAL A 542 -0.04 18.00 -18.00
CA VAL A 542 0.20 19.43 -18.08
C VAL A 542 1.29 19.81 -17.10
N ALA A 543 2.26 20.57 -17.56
CA ALA A 543 3.34 21.05 -16.69
C ALA A 543 2.72 21.83 -15.51
N ALA A 544 3.28 21.64 -14.32
CA ALA A 544 3.01 22.56 -13.23
C ALA A 544 3.50 23.95 -13.66
N GLU A 545 2.65 24.97 -13.52
CA GLU A 545 3.15 26.34 -13.68
C GLU A 545 4.32 26.53 -12.69
N PRO A 546 5.41 27.18 -13.11
CA PRO A 546 6.51 27.48 -12.21
C PRO A 546 5.94 28.31 -11.06
N VAL A 547 5.84 27.71 -9.90
CA VAL A 547 5.49 28.45 -8.70
C VAL A 547 6.75 29.22 -8.31
N GLU A 548 6.73 30.54 -8.45
CA GLU A 548 7.75 31.38 -7.84
C GLU A 548 7.76 31.05 -6.34
N THR A 549 8.80 30.35 -5.92
CA THR A 549 9.02 30.05 -4.49
C THR A 549 9.19 31.40 -3.80
N PRO A 550 8.34 31.79 -2.85
CA PRO A 550 8.62 32.99 -2.08
C PRO A 550 10.00 32.85 -1.45
N ALA A 551 10.92 33.74 -1.80
CA ALA A 551 12.21 33.83 -1.14
C ALA A 551 11.98 34.30 0.29
N GLY A 552 11.94 33.37 1.24
CA GLY A 552 11.82 33.68 2.65
C GLY A 552 11.23 32.51 3.46
N PRO A 553 11.50 32.45 4.75
CA PRO A 553 10.80 31.52 5.61
C PRO A 553 9.29 31.78 5.51
N PRO A 554 8.47 30.72 5.52
CA PRO A 554 7.02 30.90 5.50
C PRO A 554 6.59 31.80 6.66
N PRO A 555 5.63 32.70 6.45
CA PRO A 555 5.12 33.50 7.53
C PRO A 555 4.62 32.57 8.66
N ASP A 556 5.00 32.88 9.90
CA ASP A 556 4.61 32.15 11.11
C ASP A 556 3.09 32.03 11.33
N ASP A 557 2.32 32.67 10.44
CA ASP A 557 0.86 32.77 10.46
C ASP A 557 0.10 31.77 9.57
N VAL A 558 0.75 30.77 9.00
CA VAL A 558 -0.05 29.66 8.49
C VAL A 558 -0.66 28.99 9.71
N ALA A 559 -1.92 29.35 10.01
CA ALA A 559 -2.70 28.73 11.05
C ALA A 559 -2.46 27.22 10.95
N LYS A 560 -1.79 26.67 11.97
CA LYS A 560 -1.72 25.22 12.11
C LYS A 560 -3.12 24.73 11.82
N PRO A 561 -3.34 23.79 10.91
CA PRO A 561 -4.59 23.05 10.92
C PRO A 561 -4.69 22.59 12.38
N GLU A 562 -5.59 23.21 13.14
CA GLU A 562 -5.85 22.76 14.50
C GLU A 562 -6.03 21.26 14.35
N GLU A 563 -5.19 20.53 15.05
CA GLU A 563 -5.41 19.11 15.29
C GLU A 563 -6.91 18.99 15.46
N ALA A 564 -7.57 18.30 14.54
CA ALA A 564 -8.92 17.85 14.81
C ALA A 564 -8.78 17.17 16.17
N VAL A 565 -9.22 17.88 17.22
CA VAL A 565 -9.24 17.34 18.56
C VAL A 565 -10.08 16.11 18.39
N GLU A 566 -9.42 15.00 18.27
CA GLU A 566 -10.05 13.70 18.32
C GLU A 566 -10.81 13.71 19.64
N GLY A 567 -12.12 13.95 19.50
CA GLY A 567 -13.03 13.95 20.62
C GLY A 567 -12.75 12.72 21.45
N SER A 568 -12.41 12.96 22.69
CA SER A 568 -12.35 11.96 23.73
C SER A 568 -13.69 11.25 23.82
N GLU A 569 -13.74 9.96 23.47
CA GLU A 569 -14.49 8.90 24.18
C GLU A 569 -13.97 7.53 23.74
#